data_a65a96015067c6240c6039422fad8168
#
_entry.id   a65a96015067c6240c6039422fad8168
#
_cell.length_a   1.000
_cell.length_b   1.000
_cell.length_c   1.000
_cell.angle_alpha   90.00
_cell.angle_beta   90.00
_cell.angle_gamma   90.00
#
_symmetry.space_group_name_H-M   'P 1'
#
loop_
_entity.id
_entity.type
_entity.pdbx_description
1 polymer ?
#
loop_
_entity_poly.entity_id
_entity_poly.type
_entity_poly.pdbx_seq_one_letter_code
_entity_poly.pdbx_strand_id
1 'polypeptide(L)'
;TRRTHNTLQNMITIQEQRDIAYNELKHSNDQLNETQLDIIEFVAQCLGSHDLFTGRHVMHTKKYVEIICRKLRENGHYVEILTDENIELFSSAAFLHDVGKIHIPEAILNKVGKFTDDEFALMKSHPEEGHKLLQFLPPIQNGLFNKIADEMAYCHHEKWDGSGYPRKLSALEIPLSARIMACADVLDALIS
;
A
#
# COMPACT_ATOMS: atom_id res chain seq x y z
N THR A 1 -53.35 6.94 21.26
CA THR A 1 -53.93 5.61 21.43
C THR A 1 -53.66 4.71 20.23
N ARG A 2 -54.68 4.26 19.40
CA ARG A 2 -54.44 3.30 18.26
C ARG A 2 -53.59 3.90 17.13
N ARG A 3 -53.76 5.20 16.85
CA ARG A 3 -53.03 5.93 15.81
C ARG A 3 -51.53 6.10 16.18
N THR A 4 -51.25 6.38 17.45
CA THR A 4 -49.85 6.47 17.94
C THR A 4 -49.14 5.12 17.97
N HIS A 5 -49.87 4.02 18.26
CA HIS A 5 -49.31 2.66 18.22
C HIS A 5 -48.92 2.24 16.79
N ASN A 6 -49.78 2.50 15.79
CA ASN A 6 -49.49 2.20 14.40
C ASN A 6 -48.29 3.02 13.86
N THR A 7 -48.21 4.30 14.29
CA THR A 7 -47.06 5.15 13.91
C THR A 7 -45.75 4.59 14.46
N LEU A 8 -45.75 4.19 15.75
CA LEU A 8 -44.57 3.59 16.37
C LEU A 8 -44.15 2.27 15.69
N GLN A 9 -45.13 1.40 15.38
CA GLN A 9 -44.87 0.16 14.69
C GLN A 9 -44.24 0.38 13.30
N ASN A 10 -44.80 1.34 12.54
CA ASN A 10 -44.23 1.71 11.23
C ASN A 10 -42.79 2.27 11.35
N MET A 11 -42.52 3.08 12.37
CA MET A 11 -41.17 3.61 12.60
C MET A 11 -40.18 2.50 12.91
N ILE A 12 -40.56 1.52 13.75
CA ILE A 12 -39.72 0.35 14.05
C ILE A 12 -39.42 -0.43 12.76
N THR A 13 -40.44 -0.75 11.95
CA THR A 13 -40.26 -1.49 10.69
C THR A 13 -39.34 -0.75 9.71
N ILE A 14 -39.49 0.59 9.59
CA ILE A 14 -38.63 1.40 8.72
C ILE A 14 -37.18 1.38 9.26
N GLN A 15 -37.01 1.46 10.57
CA GLN A 15 -35.68 1.39 11.19
C GLN A 15 -35.01 0.03 10.91
N GLU A 16 -35.72 -1.07 11.11
CA GLU A 16 -35.22 -2.44 10.84
C GLU A 16 -34.83 -2.60 9.36
N GLN A 17 -35.69 -2.15 8.43
CA GLN A 17 -35.38 -2.18 7.00
C GLN A 17 -34.15 -1.37 6.63
N ARG A 18 -34.00 -0.18 7.25
CA ARG A 18 -32.80 0.68 7.07
C ARG A 18 -31.53 -0.01 7.57
N ASP A 19 -31.61 -0.63 8.73
CA ASP A 19 -30.48 -1.30 9.33
C ASP A 19 -30.05 -2.54 8.52
N ILE A 20 -31.00 -3.29 7.97
CA ILE A 20 -30.73 -4.39 7.03
C ILE A 20 -30.05 -3.86 5.77
N ALA A 21 -30.64 -2.84 5.12
CA ALA A 21 -30.08 -2.26 3.88
C ALA A 21 -28.68 -1.66 4.12
N TYR A 22 -28.45 -1.04 5.28
CA TYR A 22 -27.13 -0.53 5.66
C TYR A 22 -26.10 -1.66 5.79
N ASN A 23 -26.45 -2.77 6.43
CA ASN A 23 -25.56 -3.91 6.59
C ASN A 23 -25.24 -4.59 5.25
N GLU A 24 -26.24 -4.73 4.37
CA GLU A 24 -26.04 -5.27 3.01
C GLU A 24 -25.13 -4.37 2.18
N LEU A 25 -25.35 -3.06 2.22
CA LEU A 25 -24.50 -2.09 1.53
C LEU A 25 -23.07 -2.12 2.05
N LYS A 26 -22.90 -2.17 3.38
CA LYS A 26 -21.58 -2.28 4.00
C LYS A 26 -20.87 -3.54 3.54
N HIS A 27 -21.53 -4.69 3.61
CA HIS A 27 -20.96 -5.96 3.16
C HIS A 27 -20.54 -5.94 1.68
N SER A 28 -21.41 -5.40 0.81
CA SER A 28 -21.09 -5.25 -0.61
C SER A 28 -19.89 -4.32 -0.85
N ASN A 29 -19.77 -3.24 -0.09
CA ASN A 29 -18.64 -2.33 -0.18
C ASN A 29 -17.34 -2.97 0.31
N ASP A 30 -17.40 -3.75 1.38
CA ASP A 30 -16.24 -4.48 1.91
C ASP A 30 -15.74 -5.52 0.88
N GLN A 31 -16.66 -6.26 0.25
CA GLN A 31 -16.33 -7.20 -0.84
C GLN A 31 -15.71 -6.49 -2.06
N LEU A 32 -16.24 -5.31 -2.42
CA LEU A 32 -15.68 -4.53 -3.51
C LEU A 32 -14.25 -4.08 -3.22
N ASN A 33 -13.98 -3.58 -2.01
CA ASN A 33 -12.65 -3.16 -1.59
C ASN A 33 -11.66 -4.34 -1.62
N GLU A 34 -12.05 -5.50 -1.11
CA GLU A 34 -11.24 -6.72 -1.14
C GLU A 34 -10.92 -7.12 -2.60
N THR A 35 -11.92 -7.17 -3.47
CA THR A 35 -11.73 -7.48 -4.89
C THR A 35 -10.80 -6.47 -5.58
N GLN A 36 -10.90 -5.18 -5.25
CA GLN A 36 -10.00 -4.16 -5.78
C GLN A 36 -8.55 -4.41 -5.37
N LEU A 37 -8.31 -4.76 -4.10
CA LEU A 37 -6.97 -5.08 -3.62
C LEU A 37 -6.40 -6.33 -4.30
N ASP A 38 -7.21 -7.38 -4.49
CA ASP A 38 -6.80 -8.59 -5.19
C ASP A 38 -6.40 -8.32 -6.65
N ILE A 39 -7.16 -7.46 -7.34
CA ILE A 39 -6.84 -7.06 -8.72
C ILE A 39 -5.53 -6.28 -8.76
N ILE A 40 -5.30 -5.35 -7.83
CA ILE A 40 -4.05 -4.59 -7.74
C ILE A 40 -2.88 -5.52 -7.49
N GLU A 41 -3.01 -6.45 -6.55
CA GLU A 41 -2.01 -7.45 -6.24
C GLU A 41 -1.67 -8.29 -7.48
N PHE A 42 -2.68 -8.77 -8.19
CA PHE A 42 -2.50 -9.53 -9.43
C PHE A 42 -1.78 -8.71 -10.52
N VAL A 43 -2.21 -7.47 -10.74
CA VAL A 43 -1.57 -6.58 -11.74
C VAL A 43 -0.13 -6.28 -11.35
N ALA A 44 0.15 -5.98 -10.09
CA ALA A 44 1.50 -5.72 -9.60
C ALA A 44 2.42 -6.95 -9.78
N GLN A 45 1.92 -8.15 -9.54
CA GLN A 45 2.65 -9.40 -9.82
C GLN A 45 2.94 -9.58 -11.31
N CYS A 46 1.96 -9.27 -12.18
CA CYS A 46 2.17 -9.35 -13.63
C CYS A 46 3.23 -8.35 -14.09
N LEU A 47 3.22 -7.13 -13.59
CA LEU A 47 4.22 -6.11 -13.90
C LEU A 47 5.60 -6.48 -13.38
N GLY A 48 5.66 -7.02 -12.17
CA GLY A 48 6.89 -7.50 -11.56
C GLY A 48 7.52 -8.70 -12.28
N SER A 49 6.78 -9.48 -13.05
CA SER A 49 7.32 -10.63 -13.79
C SER A 49 8.30 -10.27 -14.92
N HIS A 50 8.36 -9.00 -15.31
CA HIS A 50 9.34 -8.49 -16.29
C HIS A 50 10.73 -8.23 -15.70
N ASP A 51 10.87 -8.19 -14.39
CA ASP A 51 12.15 -8.04 -13.68
C ASP A 51 12.60 -9.42 -13.18
N LEU A 52 13.84 -9.84 -13.48
CA LEU A 52 14.37 -11.17 -13.17
C LEU A 52 14.34 -11.56 -11.67
N PHE A 53 14.12 -10.59 -10.79
CA PHE A 53 14.13 -10.78 -9.32
C PHE A 53 12.74 -10.76 -8.63
N THR A 54 11.63 -10.48 -9.33
CA THR A 54 10.49 -9.82 -8.73
C THR A 54 9.33 -10.69 -8.22
N GLY A 55 9.07 -11.85 -8.74
CA GLY A 55 7.90 -12.62 -8.29
C GLY A 55 7.97 -13.08 -6.82
N ARG A 56 9.15 -13.46 -6.33
CA ARG A 56 9.37 -13.81 -4.91
C ARG A 56 9.56 -12.56 -4.04
N HIS A 57 10.30 -11.57 -4.53
CA HIS A 57 10.57 -10.32 -3.82
C HIS A 57 9.27 -9.63 -3.38
N VAL A 58 8.33 -9.46 -4.29
CA VAL A 58 7.05 -8.81 -4.03
C VAL A 58 6.25 -9.54 -2.94
N MET A 59 6.23 -10.87 -2.96
CA MET A 59 5.57 -11.67 -1.92
C MET A 59 6.29 -11.61 -0.57
N HIS A 60 7.62 -11.60 -0.60
CA HIS A 60 8.42 -11.50 0.62
C HIS A 60 8.28 -10.14 1.28
N THR A 61 8.37 -9.04 0.51
CA THR A 61 8.23 -7.68 1.04
C THR A 61 6.86 -7.45 1.66
N LYS A 62 5.76 -7.94 1.03
CA LYS A 62 4.42 -7.97 1.63
C LYS A 62 4.46 -8.60 3.02
N LYS A 63 5.04 -9.80 3.12
CA LYS A 63 5.08 -10.55 4.38
C LYS A 63 5.95 -9.86 5.43
N TYR A 64 7.07 -9.28 5.05
CA TYR A 64 7.94 -8.54 5.97
C TYR A 64 7.26 -7.27 6.48
N VAL A 65 6.57 -6.53 5.63
CA VAL A 65 5.76 -5.37 6.04
C VAL A 65 4.73 -5.80 7.08
N GLU A 66 3.99 -6.88 6.85
CA GLU A 66 3.03 -7.40 7.82
C GLU A 66 3.68 -7.73 9.17
N ILE A 67 4.80 -8.47 9.14
CA ILE A 67 5.53 -8.88 10.35
C ILE A 67 6.04 -7.65 11.11
N ILE A 68 6.63 -6.68 10.40
CA ILE A 68 7.16 -5.45 11.01
C ILE A 68 6.03 -4.66 11.67
N CYS A 69 4.90 -4.47 10.97
CA CYS A 69 3.74 -3.76 11.51
C CYS A 69 3.21 -4.43 12.79
N ARG A 70 3.02 -5.76 12.75
CA ARG A 70 2.55 -6.53 13.92
C ARG A 70 3.53 -6.41 15.09
N LYS A 71 4.83 -6.51 14.83
CA LYS A 71 5.86 -6.38 15.87
C LYS A 71 5.94 -4.98 16.46
N LEU A 72 5.82 -3.94 15.67
CA LEU A 72 5.73 -2.56 16.16
C LEU A 72 4.54 -2.41 17.10
N ARG A 73 3.36 -2.88 16.69
CA ARG A 73 2.14 -2.82 17.51
C ARG A 73 2.25 -3.63 18.80
N GLU A 74 2.75 -4.85 18.74
CA GLU A 74 2.97 -5.73 19.91
C GLU A 74 3.90 -5.08 20.96
N ASN A 75 4.88 -4.29 20.49
CA ASN A 75 5.80 -3.54 21.35
C ASN A 75 5.26 -2.17 21.79
N GLY A 76 3.97 -1.87 21.53
CA GLY A 76 3.33 -0.64 21.94
C GLY A 76 3.62 0.57 21.04
N HIS A 77 4.19 0.37 19.84
CA HIS A 77 4.48 1.43 18.89
C HIS A 77 3.37 1.55 17.85
N TYR A 78 2.94 2.78 17.56
CA TYR A 78 1.95 3.12 16.52
C TYR A 78 0.63 2.32 16.62
N VAL A 79 0.21 1.95 17.83
CA VAL A 79 -0.94 1.06 18.08
C VAL A 79 -2.22 1.59 17.43
N GLU A 80 -2.44 2.91 17.45
CA GLU A 80 -3.64 3.54 16.88
C GLU A 80 -3.61 3.59 15.35
N ILE A 81 -2.40 3.54 14.74
CA ILE A 81 -2.22 3.54 13.29
C ILE A 81 -2.24 2.10 12.74
N LEU A 82 -1.56 1.19 13.44
CA LEU A 82 -1.37 -0.19 13.00
C LEU A 82 -2.48 -1.11 13.53
N THR A 83 -3.74 -0.80 13.22
CA THR A 83 -4.89 -1.71 13.44
C THR A 83 -4.77 -2.93 12.51
N ASP A 84 -5.56 -4.00 12.76
CA ASP A 84 -5.51 -5.17 11.88
C ASP A 84 -5.90 -4.81 10.43
N GLU A 85 -6.91 -3.97 10.25
CA GLU A 85 -7.34 -3.45 8.96
C GLU A 85 -6.25 -2.65 8.26
N ASN A 86 -5.57 -1.75 8.98
CA ASN A 86 -4.51 -0.94 8.41
C ASN A 86 -3.25 -1.77 8.10
N ILE A 87 -2.91 -2.77 8.90
CA ILE A 87 -1.80 -3.69 8.63
C ILE A 87 -2.01 -4.41 7.30
N GLU A 88 -3.23 -4.81 7.00
CA GLU A 88 -3.58 -5.41 5.71
C GLU A 88 -3.36 -4.43 4.56
N LEU A 89 -3.77 -3.15 4.73
CA LEU A 89 -3.50 -2.11 3.72
C LEU A 89 -2.00 -1.84 3.53
N PHE A 90 -1.23 -1.75 4.62
CA PHE A 90 0.22 -1.59 4.54
C PHE A 90 0.87 -2.76 3.79
N SER A 91 0.44 -3.96 4.09
CA SER A 91 0.91 -5.20 3.49
C SER A 91 0.59 -5.26 1.99
N SER A 92 -0.65 -4.93 1.60
CA SER A 92 -1.07 -4.92 0.20
C SER A 92 -0.44 -3.76 -0.59
N ALA A 93 -0.24 -2.59 0.02
CA ALA A 93 0.42 -1.45 -0.61
C ALA A 93 1.89 -1.73 -0.96
N ALA A 94 2.56 -2.64 -0.24
CA ALA A 94 3.93 -3.03 -0.52
C ALA A 94 4.13 -3.56 -1.95
N PHE A 95 3.09 -4.12 -2.59
CA PHE A 95 3.16 -4.54 -4.00
C PHE A 95 3.46 -3.40 -4.97
N LEU A 96 3.14 -2.17 -4.60
CA LEU A 96 3.20 -1.00 -5.48
C LEU A 96 4.45 -0.14 -5.26
N HIS A 97 5.33 -0.49 -4.31
CA HIS A 97 6.50 0.36 -4.00
C HIS A 97 7.39 0.61 -5.23
N ASP A 98 7.53 -0.38 -6.07
CA ASP A 98 8.37 -0.38 -7.27
C ASP A 98 7.60 -0.21 -8.60
N VAL A 99 6.31 0.14 -8.55
CA VAL A 99 5.46 0.22 -9.76
C VAL A 99 6.02 1.16 -10.82
N GLY A 100 6.77 2.18 -10.44
CA GLY A 100 7.41 3.13 -11.36
C GLY A 100 8.54 2.53 -12.20
N LYS A 101 9.05 1.34 -11.87
CA LYS A 101 10.04 0.63 -12.68
C LYS A 101 9.55 0.29 -14.09
N ILE A 102 8.23 0.31 -14.32
CA ILE A 102 7.64 0.17 -15.66
C ILE A 102 8.16 1.22 -16.67
N HIS A 103 8.60 2.38 -16.17
CA HIS A 103 9.18 3.45 -16.99
C HIS A 103 10.69 3.33 -17.18
N ILE A 104 11.34 2.35 -16.52
CA ILE A 104 12.76 2.13 -16.65
C ILE A 104 13.01 1.22 -17.89
N PRO A 105 13.88 1.62 -18.82
CA PRO A 105 14.20 0.76 -19.97
C PRO A 105 14.70 -0.60 -19.54
N GLU A 106 14.20 -1.66 -20.19
CA GLU A 106 14.53 -3.06 -19.89
C GLU A 106 16.04 -3.33 -19.90
N ALA A 107 16.78 -2.67 -20.80
CA ALA A 107 18.23 -2.77 -20.88
C ALA A 107 18.97 -2.28 -19.63
N ILE A 108 18.35 -1.37 -18.86
CA ILE A 108 18.88 -0.87 -17.58
C ILE A 108 18.36 -1.76 -16.46
N LEU A 109 17.07 -2.08 -16.46
CA LEU A 109 16.43 -2.88 -15.42
C LEU A 109 17.13 -4.26 -15.27
N ASN A 110 17.44 -4.91 -16.39
CA ASN A 110 18.05 -6.23 -16.44
C ASN A 110 19.59 -6.20 -16.65
N LYS A 111 20.22 -5.04 -16.42
CA LYS A 111 21.68 -4.91 -16.64
C LYS A 111 22.47 -5.74 -15.64
N VAL A 112 23.33 -6.59 -16.15
CA VAL A 112 24.32 -7.33 -15.36
C VAL A 112 25.51 -6.41 -15.04
N GLY A 113 25.83 -6.21 -13.77
CA GLY A 113 26.96 -5.41 -13.32
C GLY A 113 26.57 -4.03 -12.79
N LYS A 114 27.56 -3.12 -12.70
CA LYS A 114 27.35 -1.79 -12.12
C LYS A 114 26.70 -0.86 -13.13
N PHE A 115 25.79 -0.03 -12.66
CA PHE A 115 25.25 1.10 -13.44
C PHE A 115 26.31 2.17 -13.65
N THR A 116 26.25 2.85 -14.80
CA THR A 116 26.89 4.18 -14.96
C THR A 116 26.14 5.22 -14.14
N ASP A 117 26.72 6.42 -14.00
CA ASP A 117 26.06 7.49 -13.25
C ASP A 117 24.71 7.89 -13.87
N ASP A 118 24.64 7.94 -15.21
CA ASP A 118 23.40 8.26 -15.95
C ASP A 118 22.36 7.15 -15.82
N GLU A 119 22.74 5.88 -15.90
CA GLU A 119 21.85 4.75 -15.70
C GLU A 119 21.32 4.71 -14.26
N PHE A 120 22.19 4.99 -13.29
CA PHE A 120 21.78 5.06 -11.90
C PHE A 120 20.86 6.26 -11.63
N ALA A 121 21.11 7.40 -12.28
CA ALA A 121 20.21 8.54 -12.21
C ALA A 121 18.82 8.18 -12.77
N LEU A 122 18.76 7.44 -13.88
CA LEU A 122 17.50 6.97 -14.45
C LEU A 122 16.82 5.94 -13.54
N MET A 123 17.55 4.97 -12.98
CA MET A 123 17.01 4.02 -12.02
C MET A 123 16.39 4.74 -10.81
N LYS A 124 17.03 5.82 -10.31
CA LYS A 124 16.50 6.62 -9.19
C LYS A 124 15.23 7.40 -9.51
N SER A 125 14.76 7.42 -10.76
CA SER A 125 13.51 8.10 -11.09
C SER A 125 12.25 7.26 -10.78
N HIS A 126 12.38 5.92 -10.57
CA HIS A 126 11.20 5.07 -10.38
C HIS A 126 10.31 5.47 -9.19
N PRO A 127 10.80 6.01 -8.04
CA PRO A 127 9.90 6.45 -6.98
C PRO A 127 9.01 7.62 -7.42
N GLU A 128 9.56 8.56 -8.19
CA GLU A 128 8.80 9.68 -8.72
C GLU A 128 7.81 9.23 -9.81
N GLU A 129 8.23 8.33 -10.69
CA GLU A 129 7.34 7.76 -11.70
C GLU A 129 6.23 6.91 -11.07
N GLY A 130 6.53 6.16 -10.01
CA GLY A 130 5.54 5.43 -9.22
C GLY A 130 4.52 6.36 -8.58
N HIS A 131 4.99 7.45 -7.95
CA HIS A 131 4.13 8.51 -7.42
C HIS A 131 3.17 9.05 -8.49
N LYS A 132 3.66 9.39 -9.68
CA LYS A 132 2.81 9.89 -10.78
C LYS A 132 1.77 8.86 -11.22
N LEU A 133 2.13 7.59 -11.34
CA LEU A 133 1.21 6.52 -11.72
C LEU A 133 0.10 6.33 -10.69
N LEU A 134 0.44 6.37 -9.40
CA LEU A 134 -0.53 6.13 -8.32
C LEU A 134 -1.57 7.26 -8.19
N GLN A 135 -1.32 8.46 -8.76
CA GLN A 135 -2.34 9.51 -8.82
C GLN A 135 -3.55 9.15 -9.69
N PHE A 136 -3.41 8.16 -10.60
CA PHE A 136 -4.52 7.67 -11.43
C PHE A 136 -5.31 6.53 -10.77
N LEU A 137 -4.84 6.01 -9.64
CA LEU A 137 -5.53 4.95 -8.91
C LEU A 137 -6.82 5.50 -8.28
N PRO A 138 -8.00 4.92 -8.55
CA PRO A 138 -9.23 5.36 -7.92
C PRO A 138 -9.15 5.18 -6.40
N PRO A 139 -9.87 6.01 -5.61
CA PRO A 139 -9.83 5.91 -4.15
C PRO A 139 -10.31 4.54 -3.65
N ILE A 140 -9.50 3.89 -2.85
CA ILE A 140 -9.78 2.63 -2.16
C ILE A 140 -9.80 2.90 -0.67
N GLN A 141 -10.81 2.39 0.03
CA GLN A 141 -11.02 2.63 1.47
C GLN A 141 -10.90 4.12 1.83
N ASN A 142 -11.71 4.94 1.17
CA ASN A 142 -11.70 6.40 1.33
C ASN A 142 -10.33 7.06 1.05
N GLY A 143 -9.51 6.43 0.21
CA GLY A 143 -8.19 6.94 -0.17
C GLY A 143 -7.07 6.60 0.81
N LEU A 144 -7.32 5.85 1.88
CA LEU A 144 -6.28 5.48 2.83
C LEU A 144 -5.24 4.54 2.19
N PHE A 145 -5.70 3.54 1.43
CA PHE A 145 -4.81 2.66 0.66
C PHE A 145 -3.94 3.46 -0.31
N ASN A 146 -4.56 4.39 -1.08
CA ASN A 146 -3.85 5.22 -2.05
C ASN A 146 -2.74 6.02 -1.39
N LYS A 147 -3.01 6.61 -0.22
CA LYS A 147 -2.02 7.36 0.55
C LYS A 147 -0.85 6.48 0.98
N ILE A 148 -1.13 5.29 1.54
CA ILE A 148 -0.10 4.36 2.00
C ILE A 148 0.76 3.89 0.83
N ALA A 149 0.14 3.53 -0.30
CA ALA A 149 0.83 3.08 -1.50
C ALA A 149 1.72 4.19 -2.10
N ASP A 150 1.20 5.41 -2.17
CA ASP A 150 1.94 6.57 -2.65
C ASP A 150 3.14 6.90 -1.75
N GLU A 151 2.96 6.91 -0.44
CA GLU A 151 4.05 7.11 0.53
C GLU A 151 5.15 6.04 0.39
N MET A 152 4.76 4.77 0.23
CA MET A 152 5.71 3.67 0.02
C MET A 152 6.44 3.84 -1.30
N ALA A 153 5.74 4.03 -2.42
CA ALA A 153 6.36 4.16 -3.73
C ALA A 153 7.28 5.37 -3.81
N TYR A 154 6.85 6.51 -3.27
CA TYR A 154 7.59 7.76 -3.42
C TYR A 154 8.78 7.89 -2.45
N CYS A 155 8.71 7.24 -1.27
CA CYS A 155 9.65 7.53 -0.17
C CYS A 155 10.42 6.31 0.38
N HIS A 156 10.29 5.08 -0.21
CA HIS A 156 10.98 3.90 0.34
C HIS A 156 12.50 3.96 0.20
N HIS A 157 13.04 4.81 -0.66
CA HIS A 157 14.48 5.06 -0.78
C HIS A 157 14.97 6.28 0.01
N GLU A 158 14.10 6.91 0.79
CA GLU A 158 14.54 7.94 1.74
C GLU A 158 15.34 7.30 2.88
N LYS A 159 16.31 8.04 3.41
CA LYS A 159 17.18 7.58 4.49
C LYS A 159 17.02 8.47 5.71
N TRP A 160 17.13 7.85 6.88
CA TRP A 160 16.96 8.54 8.16
C TRP A 160 17.80 9.81 8.28
N ASP A 161 19.01 9.80 7.71
CA ASP A 161 19.97 10.92 7.71
C ASP A 161 19.71 11.98 6.63
N GLY A 162 18.68 11.83 5.79
CA GLY A 162 18.37 12.76 4.69
C GLY A 162 19.21 12.56 3.44
N SER A 163 20.09 11.55 3.39
CA SER A 163 20.91 11.26 2.19
C SER A 163 20.17 10.43 1.14
N GLY A 164 18.90 10.13 1.38
CA GLY A 164 18.03 9.37 0.49
C GLY A 164 17.56 10.15 -0.75
N TYR A 165 16.59 9.59 -1.45
CA TYR A 165 15.96 10.18 -2.63
C TYR A 165 14.49 9.73 -2.74
N PRO A 166 13.63 10.41 -3.51
CA PRO A 166 13.90 11.60 -4.34
C PRO A 166 13.76 12.93 -3.59
N ARG A 167 13.07 12.97 -2.44
CA ARG A 167 12.68 14.17 -1.73
C ARG A 167 13.69 14.64 -0.69
N LYS A 168 14.66 13.81 -0.33
CA LYS A 168 15.67 14.06 0.72
C LYS A 168 15.04 14.33 2.09
N LEU A 169 13.97 13.61 2.40
CA LEU A 169 13.34 13.65 3.71
C LEU A 169 14.26 13.03 4.76
N SER A 170 14.17 13.51 6.00
CA SER A 170 14.96 13.01 7.12
C SER A 170 14.11 12.63 8.32
N ALA A 171 14.57 11.69 9.08
CA ALA A 171 13.98 11.27 10.36
C ALA A 171 12.44 11.05 10.25
N LEU A 172 11.66 11.77 11.05
CA LEU A 172 10.21 11.63 11.11
C LEU A 172 9.45 12.33 9.97
N GLU A 173 10.13 13.08 9.10
CA GLU A 173 9.53 13.59 7.86
C GLU A 173 9.24 12.45 6.89
N ILE A 174 9.99 11.33 6.99
CA ILE A 174 9.74 10.12 6.22
C ILE A 174 8.47 9.46 6.76
N PRO A 175 7.43 9.24 5.91
CA PRO A 175 6.20 8.58 6.33
C PRO A 175 6.45 7.22 6.99
N LEU A 176 5.62 6.84 7.95
CA LEU A 176 5.76 5.54 8.64
C LEU A 176 5.72 4.37 7.66
N SER A 177 4.80 4.42 6.69
CA SER A 177 4.65 3.44 5.62
C SER A 177 5.93 3.24 4.83
N ALA A 178 6.58 4.34 4.42
CA ALA A 178 7.85 4.31 3.69
C ALA A 178 9.01 3.78 4.54
N ARG A 179 9.07 4.13 5.84
CA ARG A 179 10.10 3.59 6.75
C ARG A 179 9.97 2.08 6.94
N ILE A 180 8.74 1.58 7.07
CA ILE A 180 8.46 0.15 7.16
C ILE A 180 8.83 -0.55 5.86
N MET A 181 8.44 0.03 4.70
CA MET A 181 8.77 -0.51 3.39
C MET A 181 10.28 -0.57 3.15
N ALA A 182 11.01 0.51 3.46
CA ALA A 182 12.47 0.54 3.35
C ALA A 182 13.16 -0.58 4.17
N CYS A 183 12.66 -0.88 5.37
CA CYS A 183 13.17 -1.98 6.17
C CYS A 183 12.88 -3.34 5.52
N ALA A 184 11.68 -3.54 4.97
CA ALA A 184 11.28 -4.79 4.32
C ALA A 184 12.08 -5.05 3.04
N ASP A 185 12.27 -4.01 2.22
CA ASP A 185 13.00 -4.05 0.97
C ASP A 185 14.48 -4.39 1.18
N VAL A 186 15.15 -3.68 2.09
CA VAL A 186 16.55 -3.95 2.46
C VAL A 186 16.69 -5.35 3.05
N LEU A 187 15.76 -5.81 3.89
CA LEU A 187 15.80 -7.15 4.46
C LEU A 187 15.75 -8.21 3.36
N ASP A 188 14.83 -8.08 2.41
CA ASP A 188 14.74 -9.04 1.29
C ASP A 188 16.00 -9.03 0.43
N ALA A 189 16.54 -7.86 0.11
CA ALA A 189 17.78 -7.73 -0.66
C ALA A 189 19.02 -8.36 0.03
N LEU A 190 19.02 -8.48 1.36
CA LEU A 190 20.13 -9.07 2.12
C LEU A 190 20.05 -10.60 2.22
N ILE A 191 18.86 -11.19 2.06
CA ILE A 191 18.63 -12.63 2.26
C ILE A 191 18.22 -13.38 0.98
N SER A 192 18.01 -12.67 -0.13
CA SER A 192 17.79 -13.21 -1.49
C SER A 192 19.11 -13.35 -2.23
#